data_1725477e5783dae73a2e96452a2273cc
#
_entry.id   1725477e5783dae73a2e96452a2273cc
#
_cell.length_a   1.000
_cell.length_b   1.000
_cell.length_c   1.000
_cell.angle_alpha   90.00
_cell.angle_beta   90.00
_cell.angle_gamma   90.00
#
_symmetry.space_group_name_H-M   'P 1'
#
loop_
_entity.id
_entity.type
_entity.pdbx_description
1 polymer ?
#
loop_
_entity_poly.entity_id
_entity_poly.type
_entity_poly.pdbx_seq_one_letter_code
_entity_poly.pdbx_strand_id
1 'polypeptide(L)'
;MPVLAEPGNNRTRMKLDLVYNPMAGSFRPARLTALVRAFEAEGVQVTVLRTTRDGVQLSGTADLVCVHGGDGTLRDTVQALGECAGEVPLCIAPAGTINLVARELGYARDPAKLAKQVCAAWERGRESWVRAPLYRLGELPVVSCLSIGPDSHAVARVSGALKRRIGRFAYVVSMLHVLRDWPRETMTVAGELIDGTAFECEAAAVIVSHGALFGGPFRLSSSASLTADAVELIVLERPSRLRVVAFTAAAIARRPLDRLGLATFRSVRRVTFDRCVSPVQVDGDHLPDCAYAIGPSGMSLTYVV
;
A
#
# COMPACT_ATOMS: atom_id res chain seq x y z
N MET A 1 23.17 6.58 -57.79
CA MET A 1 22.96 7.15 -56.45
C MET A 1 22.32 6.08 -55.59
N PRO A 2 22.94 5.56 -54.53
CA PRO A 2 22.31 4.63 -53.64
C PRO A 2 21.37 5.41 -52.71
N VAL A 3 20.11 4.95 -52.64
CA VAL A 3 19.10 5.41 -51.70
C VAL A 3 19.57 5.03 -50.30
N LEU A 4 19.87 6.02 -49.46
CA LEU A 4 20.16 5.82 -48.06
C LEU A 4 18.90 5.27 -47.40
N ALA A 5 18.98 4.02 -46.89
CA ALA A 5 17.98 3.44 -46.06
C ALA A 5 17.84 4.29 -44.79
N GLU A 6 16.64 4.75 -44.50
CA GLU A 6 16.32 5.42 -43.25
C GLU A 6 16.70 4.50 -42.04
N PRO A 7 17.31 5.05 -40.99
CA PRO A 7 17.60 4.25 -39.80
C PRO A 7 16.27 3.78 -39.20
N GLY A 8 16.01 2.50 -39.33
CA GLY A 8 14.88 1.84 -38.69
C GLY A 8 14.86 2.18 -37.20
N ASN A 9 13.74 2.73 -36.74
CA ASN A 9 13.47 3.06 -35.34
C ASN A 9 13.43 1.76 -34.50
N ASN A 10 14.59 1.20 -34.18
CA ASN A 10 14.72 0.02 -33.31
C ASN A 10 14.64 0.46 -31.83
N ARG A 11 13.57 1.18 -31.46
CA ARG A 11 13.22 1.34 -30.06
C ARG A 11 12.81 -0.03 -29.56
N THR A 12 13.67 -0.66 -28.78
CA THR A 12 13.37 -1.89 -28.08
C THR A 12 12.03 -1.68 -27.36
N ARG A 13 11.01 -2.46 -27.74
CA ARG A 13 9.67 -2.34 -27.16
C ARG A 13 9.76 -2.56 -25.66
N MET A 14 9.23 -1.62 -24.85
CA MET A 14 9.13 -1.78 -23.39
C MET A 14 8.39 -3.09 -23.07
N LYS A 15 8.96 -3.93 -22.23
CA LYS A 15 8.36 -5.19 -21.78
C LYS A 15 7.68 -4.95 -20.41
N LEU A 16 6.41 -5.28 -20.34
CA LEU A 16 5.57 -5.10 -19.15
C LEU A 16 5.08 -6.44 -18.62
N ASP A 17 5.40 -6.76 -17.37
CA ASP A 17 4.70 -7.81 -16.62
C ASP A 17 3.43 -7.22 -15.99
N LEU A 18 2.26 -7.62 -16.47
CA LEU A 18 0.95 -7.24 -15.93
C LEU A 18 0.49 -8.30 -14.93
N VAL A 19 0.84 -8.10 -13.66
CA VAL A 19 0.41 -8.96 -12.55
C VAL A 19 -1.01 -8.65 -12.16
N TYR A 20 -1.92 -9.63 -12.19
CA TYR A 20 -3.30 -9.41 -11.78
C TYR A 20 -3.77 -10.38 -10.70
N ASN A 21 -4.58 -9.85 -9.77
CA ASN A 21 -5.23 -10.63 -8.72
C ASN A 21 -6.71 -10.82 -9.04
N PRO A 22 -7.16 -12.03 -9.42
CA PRO A 22 -8.57 -12.29 -9.73
C PRO A 22 -9.49 -12.15 -8.50
N MET A 23 -8.93 -12.20 -7.29
CA MET A 23 -9.65 -12.05 -6.02
C MET A 23 -9.74 -10.60 -5.54
N ALA A 24 -9.11 -9.64 -6.25
CA ALA A 24 -9.17 -8.23 -5.88
C ALA A 24 -10.61 -7.70 -5.94
N GLY A 25 -10.98 -6.86 -4.96
CA GLY A 25 -12.39 -6.50 -4.70
C GLY A 25 -13.14 -5.85 -5.87
N SER A 26 -12.45 -5.14 -6.77
CA SER A 26 -13.04 -4.54 -7.97
C SER A 26 -12.49 -5.11 -9.27
N PHE A 27 -11.86 -6.29 -9.22
CA PHE A 27 -11.40 -6.98 -10.42
C PHE A 27 -12.57 -7.31 -11.37
N ARG A 28 -12.34 -7.11 -12.66
CA ARG A 28 -13.25 -7.49 -13.75
C ARG A 28 -12.42 -7.99 -14.95
N PRO A 29 -12.70 -9.17 -15.53
CA PRO A 29 -11.95 -9.68 -16.69
C PRO A 29 -11.92 -8.71 -17.87
N ALA A 30 -13.04 -8.06 -18.17
CA ALA A 30 -13.15 -7.09 -19.24
C ALA A 30 -12.18 -5.89 -19.04
N ARG A 31 -11.94 -5.49 -17.79
CA ARG A 31 -10.99 -4.43 -17.45
C ARG A 31 -9.54 -4.88 -17.64
N LEU A 32 -9.21 -6.11 -17.29
CA LEU A 32 -7.90 -6.70 -17.57
C LEU A 32 -7.62 -6.70 -19.08
N THR A 33 -8.58 -7.18 -19.88
CA THR A 33 -8.47 -7.15 -21.36
C THR A 33 -8.29 -5.73 -21.89
N ALA A 34 -9.02 -4.76 -21.34
CA ALA A 34 -8.90 -3.36 -21.72
C ALA A 34 -7.53 -2.78 -21.38
N LEU A 35 -6.94 -3.16 -20.23
CA LEU A 35 -5.58 -2.75 -19.84
C LEU A 35 -4.52 -3.30 -20.80
N VAL A 36 -4.59 -4.59 -21.11
CA VAL A 36 -3.67 -5.21 -22.07
C VAL A 36 -3.72 -4.47 -23.42
N ARG A 37 -4.92 -4.30 -24.00
CA ARG A 37 -5.10 -3.57 -25.27
C ARG A 37 -4.60 -2.13 -25.20
N ALA A 38 -4.80 -1.46 -24.06
CA ALA A 38 -4.36 -0.08 -23.89
C ALA A 38 -2.84 0.05 -23.91
N PHE A 39 -2.12 -0.82 -23.20
CA PHE A 39 -0.65 -0.84 -23.23
C PHE A 39 -0.10 -1.30 -24.59
N GLU A 40 -0.71 -2.30 -25.22
CA GLU A 40 -0.32 -2.74 -26.56
C GLU A 40 -0.52 -1.63 -27.62
N ALA A 41 -1.57 -0.81 -27.49
CA ALA A 41 -1.82 0.34 -28.35
C ALA A 41 -0.74 1.45 -28.21
N GLU A 42 -0.12 1.57 -27.04
CA GLU A 42 1.05 2.43 -26.78
C GLU A 42 2.39 1.76 -27.20
N GLY A 43 2.34 0.59 -27.84
CA GLY A 43 3.54 -0.12 -28.34
C GLY A 43 4.26 -0.97 -27.29
N VAL A 44 3.67 -1.23 -26.14
CA VAL A 44 4.24 -2.03 -25.05
C VAL A 44 4.02 -3.53 -25.30
N GLN A 45 5.03 -4.35 -25.03
CA GLN A 45 4.89 -5.81 -25.02
C GLN A 45 4.41 -6.27 -23.66
N VAL A 46 3.19 -6.81 -23.57
CA VAL A 46 2.54 -7.18 -22.30
C VAL A 46 2.59 -8.68 -22.07
N THR A 47 3.13 -9.10 -20.91
CA THR A 47 3.02 -10.46 -20.39
C THR A 47 2.03 -10.46 -19.22
N VAL A 48 0.96 -11.25 -19.32
CA VAL A 48 -0.10 -11.28 -18.29
C VAL A 48 0.18 -12.39 -17.30
N LEU A 49 0.32 -12.04 -16.01
CA LEU A 49 0.70 -12.95 -14.93
C LEU A 49 -0.38 -12.96 -13.83
N ARG A 50 -0.84 -14.14 -13.49
CA ARG A 50 -1.87 -14.32 -12.46
C ARG A 50 -1.23 -14.55 -11.10
N THR A 51 -1.73 -13.89 -10.05
CA THR A 51 -1.38 -14.25 -8.67
C THR A 51 -2.01 -15.59 -8.29
N THR A 52 -1.29 -16.40 -7.53
CA THR A 52 -1.75 -17.67 -6.99
C THR A 52 -1.75 -17.63 -5.45
N ARG A 53 -2.09 -18.74 -4.81
CA ARG A 53 -1.96 -18.88 -3.36
C ARG A 53 -0.49 -18.96 -2.91
N ASP A 54 0.38 -19.39 -3.80
CA ASP A 54 1.81 -19.54 -3.56
C ASP A 54 2.58 -18.24 -3.87
N GLY A 55 1.86 -17.16 -4.23
CA GLY A 55 2.42 -15.84 -4.50
C GLY A 55 2.37 -15.42 -5.96
N VAL A 56 3.34 -14.60 -6.35
CA VAL A 56 3.49 -14.01 -7.68
C VAL A 56 4.72 -14.61 -8.36
N GLN A 57 4.57 -15.07 -9.60
CA GLN A 57 5.70 -15.45 -10.45
C GLN A 57 5.88 -14.40 -11.54
N LEU A 58 7.04 -13.75 -11.57
CA LEU A 58 7.41 -12.73 -12.54
C LEU A 58 8.22 -13.38 -13.69
N SER A 59 8.18 -12.74 -14.88
CA SER A 59 8.91 -13.24 -16.04
C SER A 59 10.43 -13.15 -15.90
N GLY A 60 10.92 -12.27 -15.05
CA GLY A 60 12.35 -11.96 -14.87
C GLY A 60 12.99 -11.18 -16.02
N THR A 61 12.21 -10.75 -17.01
CA THR A 61 12.70 -10.05 -18.21
C THR A 61 11.97 -8.74 -18.50
N ALA A 62 11.04 -8.34 -17.61
CA ALA A 62 10.25 -7.13 -17.77
C ALA A 62 11.06 -5.88 -17.41
N ASP A 63 10.88 -4.82 -18.19
CA ASP A 63 11.42 -3.50 -17.91
C ASP A 63 10.59 -2.74 -16.86
N LEU A 64 9.29 -3.11 -16.73
CA LEU A 64 8.28 -2.50 -15.85
C LEU A 64 7.31 -3.57 -15.36
N VAL A 65 6.90 -3.50 -14.10
CA VAL A 65 5.84 -4.36 -13.54
C VAL A 65 4.61 -3.53 -13.24
N CYS A 66 3.47 -3.87 -13.85
CA CYS A 66 2.16 -3.27 -13.60
C CYS A 66 1.34 -4.16 -12.68
N VAL A 67 0.92 -3.64 -11.53
CA VAL A 67 0.11 -4.38 -10.56
C VAL A 67 -1.38 -4.06 -10.72
N HIS A 68 -2.14 -4.98 -11.31
CA HIS A 68 -3.61 -4.89 -11.39
C HIS A 68 -4.25 -5.57 -10.17
N GLY A 69 -4.27 -4.84 -9.06
CA GLY A 69 -4.71 -5.34 -7.77
C GLY A 69 -4.95 -4.23 -6.76
N GLY A 70 -4.90 -4.57 -5.48
CA GLY A 70 -4.89 -3.65 -4.34
C GLY A 70 -3.50 -3.57 -3.69
N ASP A 71 -3.42 -2.89 -2.54
CA ASP A 71 -2.16 -2.70 -1.79
C ASP A 71 -1.56 -4.05 -1.36
N GLY A 72 -2.37 -5.05 -0.96
CA GLY A 72 -1.89 -6.41 -0.70
C GLY A 72 -1.28 -7.09 -1.92
N THR A 73 -1.86 -6.92 -3.12
CA THR A 73 -1.27 -7.46 -4.36
C THR A 73 0.05 -6.78 -4.71
N LEU A 74 0.15 -5.47 -4.46
CA LEU A 74 1.39 -4.72 -4.60
C LEU A 74 2.46 -5.26 -3.64
N ARG A 75 2.12 -5.45 -2.37
CA ARG A 75 3.01 -6.06 -1.36
C ARG A 75 3.52 -7.43 -1.81
N ASP A 76 2.63 -8.32 -2.26
CA ASP A 76 2.98 -9.66 -2.70
C ASP A 76 3.89 -9.63 -3.95
N THR A 77 3.68 -8.65 -4.85
CA THR A 77 4.55 -8.41 -6.00
C THR A 77 5.94 -7.92 -5.58
N VAL A 78 6.01 -6.99 -4.62
CA VAL A 78 7.28 -6.50 -4.04
C VAL A 78 8.02 -7.65 -3.32
N GLN A 79 7.29 -8.50 -2.61
CA GLN A 79 7.87 -9.71 -1.99
C GLN A 79 8.47 -10.65 -3.03
N ALA A 80 7.79 -10.85 -4.17
CA ALA A 80 8.27 -11.70 -5.26
C ALA A 80 9.49 -11.12 -5.99
N LEU A 81 9.62 -9.80 -6.06
CA LEU A 81 10.80 -9.12 -6.59
C LEU A 81 12.04 -9.31 -5.68
N GLY A 82 11.83 -9.49 -4.37
CA GLY A 82 12.92 -9.69 -3.42
C GLY A 82 13.93 -8.55 -3.43
N GLU A 83 15.20 -8.86 -3.68
CA GLU A 83 16.29 -7.89 -3.74
C GLU A 83 16.20 -6.98 -4.99
N CYS A 84 15.56 -7.45 -6.07
CA CYS A 84 15.33 -6.65 -7.27
C CYS A 84 14.23 -5.59 -7.12
N ALA A 85 13.52 -5.54 -5.99
CA ALA A 85 12.42 -4.59 -5.77
C ALA A 85 12.85 -3.12 -5.87
N GLY A 86 14.13 -2.81 -5.60
CA GLY A 86 14.68 -1.46 -5.79
C GLY A 86 15.08 -1.12 -7.22
N GLU A 87 15.23 -2.10 -8.08
CA GLU A 87 15.74 -1.95 -9.45
C GLU A 87 14.63 -1.93 -10.50
N VAL A 88 13.60 -2.79 -10.30
CA VAL A 88 12.48 -2.94 -11.23
C VAL A 88 11.40 -1.91 -10.91
N PRO A 89 11.12 -0.97 -11.83
CA PRO A 89 10.08 0.02 -11.61
C PRO A 89 8.69 -0.60 -11.64
N LEU A 90 7.77 0.05 -10.92
CA LEU A 90 6.39 -0.39 -10.72
C LEU A 90 5.41 0.64 -11.29
N CYS A 91 4.24 0.18 -11.73
CA CYS A 91 3.05 1.01 -11.89
C CYS A 91 1.82 0.26 -11.38
N ILE A 92 0.74 0.98 -11.07
CA ILE A 92 -0.42 0.40 -10.42
C ILE A 92 -1.69 0.65 -11.23
N ALA A 93 -2.35 -0.44 -11.62
CA ALA A 93 -3.71 -0.44 -12.20
C ALA A 93 -4.71 -0.81 -11.09
N PRO A 94 -5.32 0.16 -10.37
CA PRO A 94 -6.05 -0.10 -9.13
C PRO A 94 -7.27 -0.99 -9.37
N ALA A 95 -7.33 -2.16 -8.70
CA ALA A 95 -8.44 -3.11 -8.73
C ALA A 95 -8.84 -3.63 -7.32
N GLY A 96 -8.18 -3.19 -6.27
CA GLY A 96 -8.56 -3.48 -4.89
C GLY A 96 -9.77 -2.63 -4.43
N THR A 97 -10.18 -2.82 -3.18
CA THR A 97 -11.28 -2.08 -2.56
C THR A 97 -10.89 -0.63 -2.24
N ILE A 98 -9.65 -0.41 -1.77
CA ILE A 98 -9.19 0.87 -1.23
C ILE A 98 -8.11 1.49 -2.12
N ASN A 99 -7.02 0.77 -2.40
CA ASN A 99 -5.90 1.16 -3.26
C ASN A 99 -5.22 2.46 -2.78
N LEU A 100 -4.62 2.43 -1.59
CA LEU A 100 -4.02 3.60 -0.94
C LEU A 100 -2.86 4.16 -1.76
N VAL A 101 -1.89 3.29 -2.12
CA VAL A 101 -0.71 3.69 -2.91
C VAL A 101 -1.11 4.26 -4.26
N ALA A 102 -2.00 3.58 -4.99
CA ALA A 102 -2.45 4.05 -6.30
C ALA A 102 -3.19 5.39 -6.23
N ARG A 103 -3.95 5.64 -5.15
CA ARG A 103 -4.65 6.91 -4.93
C ARG A 103 -3.69 8.05 -4.61
N GLU A 104 -2.72 7.79 -3.75
CA GLU A 104 -1.74 8.80 -3.33
C GLU A 104 -0.87 9.23 -4.49
N LEU A 105 -0.43 8.27 -5.30
CA LEU A 105 0.37 8.51 -6.49
C LEU A 105 -0.43 9.01 -7.72
N GLY A 106 -1.77 9.05 -7.63
CA GLY A 106 -2.61 9.62 -8.69
C GLY A 106 -2.78 8.76 -9.94
N TYR A 107 -2.63 7.43 -9.83
CA TYR A 107 -2.87 6.53 -10.96
C TYR A 107 -4.31 6.58 -11.47
N ALA A 108 -4.46 6.71 -12.79
CA ALA A 108 -5.75 6.74 -13.45
C ALA A 108 -6.49 5.40 -13.29
N ARG A 109 -7.81 5.48 -13.12
CA ARG A 109 -8.65 4.27 -13.07
C ARG A 109 -9.04 3.75 -14.45
N ASP A 110 -9.14 4.64 -15.42
CA ASP A 110 -9.45 4.28 -16.80
C ASP A 110 -8.23 3.62 -17.46
N PRO A 111 -8.37 2.45 -18.11
CA PRO A 111 -7.26 1.72 -18.72
C PRO A 111 -6.47 2.52 -19.75
N ALA A 112 -7.16 3.25 -20.65
CA ALA A 112 -6.49 4.00 -21.70
C ALA A 112 -5.73 5.22 -21.13
N LYS A 113 -6.33 5.92 -20.16
CA LYS A 113 -5.67 7.02 -19.47
C LYS A 113 -4.46 6.54 -18.68
N LEU A 114 -4.55 5.36 -18.04
CA LEU A 114 -3.45 4.77 -17.27
C LEU A 114 -2.27 4.42 -18.20
N ALA A 115 -2.54 3.71 -19.30
CA ALA A 115 -1.48 3.36 -20.24
C ALA A 115 -0.74 4.59 -20.76
N LYS A 116 -1.49 5.63 -21.18
CA LYS A 116 -0.91 6.91 -21.61
C LYS A 116 -0.10 7.60 -20.51
N GLN A 117 -0.62 7.64 -19.26
CA GLN A 117 0.06 8.22 -18.12
C GLN A 117 1.41 7.52 -17.89
N VAL A 118 1.41 6.19 -17.84
CA VAL A 118 2.60 5.37 -17.57
C VAL A 118 3.61 5.49 -18.73
N CYS A 119 3.18 5.37 -19.98
CA CYS A 119 4.07 5.49 -21.13
C CYS A 119 4.69 6.89 -21.25
N ALA A 120 3.91 7.94 -21.01
CA ALA A 120 4.44 9.30 -20.98
C ALA A 120 5.45 9.52 -19.83
N ALA A 121 5.21 8.92 -18.65
CA ALA A 121 6.16 8.96 -17.54
C ALA A 121 7.44 8.16 -17.85
N TRP A 122 7.29 7.02 -18.51
CA TRP A 122 8.42 6.22 -18.97
C TRP A 122 9.33 7.00 -19.93
N GLU A 123 8.74 7.69 -20.89
CA GLU A 123 9.46 8.51 -21.88
C GLU A 123 10.18 9.71 -21.25
N ARG A 124 9.64 10.30 -20.18
CA ARG A 124 10.31 11.36 -19.40
C ARG A 124 11.58 10.90 -18.68
N GLY A 125 11.74 9.59 -18.49
CA GLY A 125 12.92 9.00 -17.87
C GLY A 125 12.87 8.92 -16.34
N ARG A 126 13.84 8.20 -15.79
CA ARG A 126 13.89 7.80 -14.37
C ARG A 126 13.91 8.96 -13.38
N GLU A 127 14.37 10.12 -13.76
CA GLU A 127 14.42 11.31 -12.88
C GLU A 127 13.03 11.86 -12.56
N SER A 128 12.03 11.56 -13.40
CA SER A 128 10.63 11.96 -13.18
C SER A 128 9.82 10.96 -12.37
N TRP A 129 10.38 9.80 -12.05
CA TRP A 129 9.68 8.73 -11.35
C TRP A 129 9.68 8.97 -9.84
N VAL A 130 8.63 8.51 -9.18
CA VAL A 130 8.48 8.67 -7.73
C VAL A 130 9.23 7.55 -7.02
N ARG A 131 10.13 7.91 -6.09
CA ARG A 131 10.82 6.98 -5.21
C ARG A 131 10.17 6.99 -3.82
N ALA A 132 9.91 5.80 -3.30
CA ALA A 132 9.33 5.59 -1.99
C ALA A 132 10.20 4.61 -1.19
N PRO A 133 10.74 4.99 -0.03
CA PRO A 133 11.47 4.07 0.83
C PRO A 133 10.63 2.83 1.14
N LEU A 134 11.22 1.65 1.15
CA LEU A 134 10.53 0.42 1.50
C LEU A 134 10.73 0.10 2.98
N TYR A 135 9.63 -0.08 3.70
CA TYR A 135 9.62 -0.57 5.08
C TYR A 135 9.28 -2.06 5.11
N ARG A 136 9.76 -2.75 6.15
CA ARG A 136 9.44 -4.16 6.37
C ARG A 136 9.01 -4.41 7.81
N LEU A 137 8.04 -5.28 7.98
CA LEU A 137 7.67 -5.91 9.24
C LEU A 137 8.30 -7.30 9.28
N GLY A 138 9.46 -7.45 9.95
CA GLY A 138 10.32 -8.60 9.73
C GLY A 138 10.72 -8.71 8.27
N GLU A 139 10.43 -9.85 7.63
CA GLU A 139 10.69 -10.06 6.20
C GLU A 139 9.56 -9.58 5.27
N LEU A 140 8.41 -9.21 5.82
CA LEU A 140 7.25 -8.81 5.03
C LEU A 140 7.34 -7.34 4.60
N PRO A 141 7.27 -7.00 3.29
CA PRO A 141 7.16 -5.62 2.84
C PRO A 141 5.89 -4.95 3.39
N VAL A 142 5.99 -3.65 3.70
CA VAL A 142 4.86 -2.79 4.05
C VAL A 142 4.81 -1.66 3.05
N VAL A 143 3.82 -1.65 2.17
CA VAL A 143 3.74 -0.69 1.06
C VAL A 143 2.87 0.52 1.38
N SER A 144 1.93 0.40 2.33
CA SER A 144 1.06 1.50 2.71
C SER A 144 0.94 1.69 4.22
N CYS A 145 0.49 0.69 4.94
CA CYS A 145 0.25 0.84 6.38
C CYS A 145 0.19 -0.50 7.12
N LEU A 146 0.42 -0.42 8.42
CA LEU A 146 0.22 -1.48 9.39
C LEU A 146 -0.65 -0.95 10.51
N SER A 147 -1.44 -1.82 11.15
CA SER A 147 -2.11 -1.47 12.40
C SER A 147 -2.27 -2.65 13.35
N ILE A 148 -2.33 -2.33 14.64
CA ILE A 148 -2.63 -3.26 15.74
C ILE A 148 -3.68 -2.56 16.61
N GLY A 149 -4.93 -3.07 16.61
CA GLY A 149 -6.00 -2.44 17.37
C GLY A 149 -7.39 -2.73 16.83
N PRO A 150 -8.38 -1.85 17.10
CA PRO A 150 -9.76 -2.07 16.68
C PRO A 150 -9.95 -2.26 15.18
N ASP A 151 -9.21 -1.55 14.37
CA ASP A 151 -9.28 -1.64 12.90
C ASP A 151 -8.71 -2.97 12.38
N SER A 152 -7.65 -3.50 12.97
CA SER A 152 -7.11 -4.82 12.62
C SER A 152 -8.07 -5.96 12.99
N HIS A 153 -8.77 -5.85 14.12
CA HIS A 153 -9.88 -6.75 14.44
C HIS A 153 -11.01 -6.67 13.40
N ALA A 154 -11.32 -5.46 12.92
CA ALA A 154 -12.31 -5.28 11.88
C ALA A 154 -11.89 -5.96 10.58
N VAL A 155 -10.62 -5.84 10.19
CA VAL A 155 -10.05 -6.52 9.01
C VAL A 155 -10.09 -8.05 9.18
N ALA A 156 -9.68 -8.57 10.33
CA ALA A 156 -9.66 -10.01 10.62
C ALA A 156 -11.07 -10.66 10.57
N ARG A 157 -12.12 -9.92 11.00
CA ARG A 157 -13.51 -10.39 11.01
C ARG A 157 -14.24 -10.25 9.66
N VAL A 158 -13.76 -9.37 8.77
CA VAL A 158 -14.43 -9.15 7.48
C VAL A 158 -14.10 -10.28 6.52
N SER A 159 -15.04 -11.19 6.32
CA SER A 159 -14.91 -12.23 5.30
C SER A 159 -14.82 -11.64 3.89
N GLY A 160 -14.07 -12.31 2.99
CA GLY A 160 -13.98 -11.90 1.59
C GLY A 160 -15.35 -11.81 0.88
N ALA A 161 -16.34 -12.59 1.33
CA ALA A 161 -17.72 -12.52 0.83
C ALA A 161 -18.42 -11.21 1.24
N LEU A 162 -18.21 -10.75 2.48
CA LEU A 162 -18.79 -9.50 2.97
C LEU A 162 -18.12 -8.29 2.30
N LYS A 163 -16.78 -8.31 2.12
CA LYS A 163 -16.06 -7.29 1.34
C LYS A 163 -16.64 -7.12 -0.07
N ARG A 164 -17.02 -8.23 -0.74
CA ARG A 164 -17.59 -8.18 -2.09
C ARG A 164 -19.02 -7.63 -2.12
N ARG A 165 -19.81 -7.82 -1.07
CA ARG A 165 -21.24 -7.50 -1.05
C ARG A 165 -21.55 -6.06 -0.64
N ILE A 166 -20.86 -5.50 0.33
CA ILE A 166 -21.12 -4.16 0.88
C ILE A 166 -19.90 -3.23 0.87
N GLY A 167 -18.78 -3.66 0.24
CA GLY A 167 -17.58 -2.84 0.05
C GLY A 167 -17.05 -2.26 1.36
N ARG A 168 -16.73 -0.95 1.35
CA ARG A 168 -16.18 -0.23 2.51
C ARG A 168 -17.11 -0.15 3.73
N PHE A 169 -18.44 -0.26 3.55
CA PHE A 169 -19.38 -0.27 4.68
C PHE A 169 -19.21 -1.49 5.58
N ALA A 170 -18.67 -2.60 5.06
CA ALA A 170 -18.33 -3.77 5.86
C ALA A 170 -17.38 -3.41 7.02
N TYR A 171 -16.45 -2.50 6.79
CA TYR A 171 -15.51 -2.06 7.81
C TYR A 171 -16.19 -1.23 8.91
N VAL A 172 -17.15 -0.37 8.55
CA VAL A 172 -17.88 0.45 9.54
C VAL A 172 -18.71 -0.44 10.46
N VAL A 173 -19.47 -1.39 9.88
CA VAL A 173 -20.28 -2.35 10.66
C VAL A 173 -19.39 -3.23 11.52
N SER A 174 -18.29 -3.72 10.96
CA SER A 174 -17.32 -4.54 11.71
C SER A 174 -16.67 -3.74 12.85
N MET A 175 -16.35 -2.48 12.65
CA MET A 175 -15.79 -1.60 13.66
C MET A 175 -16.73 -1.43 14.87
N LEU A 176 -18.04 -1.26 14.66
CA LEU A 176 -19.02 -1.14 15.75
C LEU A 176 -19.07 -2.40 16.60
N HIS A 177 -19.03 -3.60 15.98
CA HIS A 177 -18.98 -4.87 16.70
C HIS A 177 -17.65 -5.06 17.45
N VAL A 178 -16.54 -4.69 16.81
CA VAL A 178 -15.20 -4.76 17.41
C VAL A 178 -15.12 -3.87 18.65
N LEU A 179 -15.61 -2.64 18.59
CA LEU A 179 -15.56 -1.73 19.73
C LEU A 179 -16.30 -2.27 20.96
N ARG A 180 -17.30 -3.12 20.77
CA ARG A 180 -18.01 -3.79 21.87
C ARG A 180 -17.11 -4.79 22.58
N ASP A 181 -16.33 -5.59 21.80
CA ASP A 181 -15.59 -6.75 22.28
C ASP A 181 -14.07 -6.50 22.36
N TRP A 182 -13.61 -5.28 22.04
CA TRP A 182 -12.20 -4.95 22.02
C TRP A 182 -11.55 -5.15 23.41
N PRO A 183 -10.52 -6.01 23.51
CA PRO A 183 -9.77 -6.16 24.74
C PRO A 183 -9.08 -4.84 25.10
N ARG A 184 -9.10 -4.49 26.38
CA ARG A 184 -8.48 -3.25 26.88
C ARG A 184 -7.05 -3.49 27.35
N GLU A 185 -6.32 -4.28 26.62
CA GLU A 185 -4.92 -4.53 26.88
C GLU A 185 -4.05 -3.45 26.25
N THR A 186 -2.87 -3.26 26.82
CA THR A 186 -1.83 -2.39 26.29
C THR A 186 -0.58 -3.18 25.94
N MET A 187 0.23 -2.64 25.06
CA MET A 187 1.54 -3.14 24.68
C MET A 187 2.55 -2.00 24.79
N THR A 188 3.80 -2.34 25.04
CA THR A 188 4.90 -1.37 24.99
C THR A 188 5.31 -1.18 23.55
N VAL A 189 5.37 0.08 23.15
CA VAL A 189 5.85 0.52 21.82
C VAL A 189 7.10 1.33 22.04
N ALA A 190 8.20 0.87 21.48
CA ALA A 190 9.47 1.57 21.50
C ALA A 190 9.97 1.85 20.09
N GLY A 191 10.85 2.80 19.91
CA GLY A 191 11.36 3.10 18.58
C GLY A 191 12.33 4.27 18.57
N GLU A 192 12.62 4.73 17.36
CA GLU A 192 13.53 5.82 17.06
C GLU A 192 12.82 6.86 16.20
N LEU A 193 12.82 8.10 16.65
CA LEU A 193 12.34 9.25 15.90
C LEU A 193 13.31 9.55 14.74
N ILE A 194 12.87 10.41 13.81
CA ILE A 194 13.71 10.81 12.66
C ILE A 194 14.99 11.55 13.05
N ASP A 195 15.01 12.20 14.20
CA ASP A 195 16.19 12.89 14.77
C ASP A 195 17.15 11.95 15.53
N GLY A 196 16.86 10.63 15.58
CA GLY A 196 17.64 9.63 16.29
C GLY A 196 17.27 9.48 17.77
N THR A 197 16.31 10.25 18.29
CA THR A 197 15.87 10.15 19.68
C THR A 197 15.07 8.86 19.88
N ALA A 198 15.47 8.05 20.87
CA ALA A 198 14.71 6.89 21.28
C ALA A 198 13.45 7.29 22.06
N PHE A 199 12.37 6.55 21.90
CA PHE A 199 11.15 6.72 22.68
C PHE A 199 10.58 5.36 23.11
N GLU A 200 9.81 5.40 24.18
CA GLU A 200 9.00 4.27 24.65
C GLU A 200 7.67 4.81 25.17
N CYS A 201 6.58 4.09 24.92
CA CYS A 201 5.26 4.43 25.42
C CYS A 201 4.33 3.21 25.46
N GLU A 202 3.30 3.28 26.32
CA GLU A 202 2.21 2.31 26.35
C GLU A 202 1.18 2.63 25.26
N ALA A 203 0.71 1.61 24.56
CA ALA A 203 -0.28 1.73 23.50
C ALA A 203 -1.38 0.67 23.61
N ALA A 204 -2.63 1.07 23.53
CA ALA A 204 -3.77 0.19 23.37
C ALA A 204 -4.07 -0.10 21.88
N ALA A 205 -3.65 0.78 21.00
CA ALA A 205 -3.71 0.60 19.56
C ALA A 205 -2.65 1.46 18.87
N VAL A 206 -2.16 0.99 17.74
CA VAL A 206 -1.22 1.72 16.89
C VAL A 206 -1.63 1.63 15.42
N ILE A 207 -1.31 2.69 14.68
CA ILE A 207 -1.27 2.69 13.22
C ILE A 207 0.11 3.17 12.83
N VAL A 208 0.79 2.43 11.96
CA VAL A 208 2.01 2.86 11.30
C VAL A 208 1.67 3.11 9.85
N SER A 209 1.70 4.36 9.41
CA SER A 209 1.35 4.76 8.06
C SER A 209 2.58 5.24 7.31
N HIS A 210 2.90 4.58 6.21
CA HIS A 210 3.94 5.04 5.29
C HIS A 210 3.39 6.15 4.40
N GLY A 211 2.18 5.95 3.84
CA GLY A 211 1.52 6.96 3.00
C GLY A 211 0.63 7.95 3.78
N ALA A 212 0.20 8.98 3.07
CA ALA A 212 -0.69 10.00 3.62
C ALA A 212 -2.13 9.50 3.85
N LEU A 213 -2.52 8.39 3.19
CA LEU A 213 -3.89 7.90 3.17
C LEU A 213 -4.04 6.63 4.01
N PHE A 214 -5.18 6.51 4.72
CA PHE A 214 -5.54 5.34 5.51
C PHE A 214 -7.04 5.05 5.39
N GLY A 215 -7.43 3.76 5.33
CA GLY A 215 -8.82 3.33 5.30
C GLY A 215 -9.64 3.84 4.11
N GLY A 216 -9.00 4.43 3.11
CA GLY A 216 -9.61 5.01 1.92
C GLY A 216 -9.09 6.42 1.64
N PRO A 217 -9.96 7.44 1.53
CA PRO A 217 -9.54 8.80 1.22
C PRO A 217 -9.18 9.61 2.48
N PHE A 218 -9.03 8.97 3.63
CA PHE A 218 -8.81 9.64 4.90
C PHE A 218 -7.32 9.92 5.08
N ARG A 219 -6.97 11.19 5.26
CA ARG A 219 -5.62 11.61 5.61
C ARG A 219 -5.50 11.60 7.13
N LEU A 220 -4.63 10.75 7.67
CA LEU A 220 -4.42 10.64 9.11
C LEU A 220 -3.46 11.71 9.64
N SER A 221 -2.39 11.98 8.92
CA SER A 221 -1.35 12.94 9.30
C SER A 221 -1.08 13.90 8.15
N SER A 222 -0.66 15.12 8.48
CA SER A 222 -0.22 16.13 7.51
C SER A 222 1.20 15.85 7.00
N SER A 223 2.02 15.15 7.78
CA SER A 223 3.43 14.85 7.50
C SER A 223 3.64 13.53 6.76
N ALA A 224 2.72 12.56 6.87
CA ALA A 224 2.86 11.28 6.20
C ALA A 224 2.84 11.41 4.67
N SER A 225 3.78 10.74 4.00
CA SER A 225 3.92 10.68 2.55
C SER A 225 4.70 9.44 2.15
N LEU A 226 4.30 8.78 1.07
CA LEU A 226 5.03 7.64 0.50
C LEU A 226 6.49 7.95 0.14
N THR A 227 6.82 9.23 -0.06
CA THR A 227 8.18 9.68 -0.41
C THR A 227 9.00 10.11 0.80
N ALA A 228 8.44 10.09 2.01
CA ALA A 228 9.15 10.46 3.22
C ALA A 228 10.09 9.35 3.70
N ASP A 229 11.26 9.71 4.21
CA ASP A 229 12.22 8.78 4.84
C ASP A 229 11.81 8.37 6.27
N ALA A 230 10.53 8.50 6.59
CA ALA A 230 9.95 8.16 7.87
C ALA A 230 8.53 7.60 7.68
N VAL A 231 8.09 6.82 8.63
CA VAL A 231 6.68 6.43 8.76
C VAL A 231 6.03 7.21 9.90
N GLU A 232 4.74 7.45 9.78
CA GLU A 232 3.96 8.10 10.83
C GLU A 232 3.41 7.05 11.78
N LEU A 233 3.84 7.09 13.04
CA LEU A 233 3.32 6.28 14.13
C LEU A 233 2.20 7.06 14.83
N ILE A 234 1.01 6.48 14.85
CA ILE A 234 -0.16 7.03 15.52
C ILE A 234 -0.49 6.10 16.67
N VAL A 235 -0.44 6.63 17.90
CA VAL A 235 -0.59 5.85 19.14
C VAL A 235 -1.85 6.25 19.86
N LEU A 236 -2.69 5.26 20.15
CA LEU A 236 -3.76 5.39 21.13
C LEU A 236 -3.28 4.81 22.47
N GLU A 237 -2.79 5.67 23.36
CA GLU A 237 -2.14 5.27 24.61
C GLU A 237 -3.09 4.57 25.59
N ARG A 238 -4.36 4.96 25.60
CA ARG A 238 -5.36 4.40 26.53
C ARG A 238 -6.50 3.72 25.77
N PRO A 239 -6.96 2.52 26.23
CA PRO A 239 -8.05 1.79 25.58
C PRO A 239 -9.39 2.50 25.81
N SER A 240 -9.72 3.48 24.98
CA SER A 240 -10.94 4.27 25.08
C SER A 240 -11.79 4.13 23.81
N ARG A 241 -12.95 3.47 23.95
CA ARG A 241 -13.94 3.34 22.86
C ARG A 241 -14.39 4.70 22.34
N LEU A 242 -14.59 5.67 23.23
CA LEU A 242 -15.01 7.03 22.86
C LEU A 242 -13.95 7.73 22.04
N ARG A 243 -12.65 7.58 22.38
CA ARG A 243 -11.56 8.13 21.58
C ARG A 243 -11.49 7.50 20.20
N VAL A 244 -11.67 6.17 20.08
CA VAL A 244 -11.69 5.50 18.76
C VAL A 244 -12.86 6.00 17.92
N VAL A 245 -14.06 6.14 18.50
CA VAL A 245 -15.24 6.69 17.78
C VAL A 245 -14.99 8.12 17.36
N ALA A 246 -14.48 8.97 18.28
CA ALA A 246 -14.18 10.37 17.99
C ALA A 246 -13.10 10.52 16.92
N PHE A 247 -12.04 9.70 16.98
CA PHE A 247 -10.98 9.66 15.97
C PHE A 247 -11.53 9.26 14.60
N THR A 248 -12.34 8.20 14.54
CA THR A 248 -12.96 7.73 13.29
C THR A 248 -13.93 8.78 12.72
N ALA A 249 -14.75 9.40 13.57
CA ALA A 249 -15.67 10.47 13.16
C ALA A 249 -14.93 11.70 12.62
N ALA A 250 -13.83 12.08 13.28
CA ALA A 250 -12.98 13.18 12.85
C ALA A 250 -12.28 12.87 11.51
N ALA A 251 -11.82 11.64 11.31
CA ALA A 251 -11.26 11.18 10.02
C ALA A 251 -12.29 11.26 8.90
N ILE A 252 -13.52 10.79 9.14
CA ILE A 252 -14.62 10.87 8.18
C ILE A 252 -14.96 12.33 7.87
N ALA A 253 -14.95 13.21 8.89
CA ALA A 253 -15.18 14.64 8.76
C ALA A 253 -13.98 15.42 8.17
N ARG A 254 -12.88 14.71 7.81
CA ARG A 254 -11.64 15.27 7.26
C ARG A 254 -11.03 16.36 8.15
N ARG A 255 -11.12 16.18 9.47
CA ARG A 255 -10.50 17.08 10.44
C ARG A 255 -8.99 16.74 10.58
N PRO A 256 -8.16 17.73 10.93
CA PRO A 256 -6.73 17.52 11.17
C PRO A 256 -6.55 16.70 12.46
N LEU A 257 -6.39 15.39 12.33
CA LEU A 257 -6.38 14.44 13.45
C LEU A 257 -5.20 14.66 14.40
N ASP A 258 -4.05 15.06 13.85
CA ASP A 258 -2.82 15.41 14.57
C ASP A 258 -3.00 16.58 15.56
N ARG A 259 -4.03 17.40 15.40
CA ARG A 259 -4.31 18.57 16.23
C ARG A 259 -5.42 18.36 17.27
N LEU A 260 -6.11 17.22 17.24
CA LEU A 260 -7.28 16.99 18.11
C LEU A 260 -6.95 16.36 19.48
N GLY A 261 -5.71 15.94 19.72
CA GLY A 261 -5.29 15.30 20.97
C GLY A 261 -5.98 13.97 21.25
N LEU A 262 -6.57 13.33 20.23
CA LEU A 262 -7.23 12.02 20.34
C LEU A 262 -6.25 10.87 20.32
N ALA A 263 -5.10 11.04 19.68
CA ALA A 263 -3.98 10.13 19.59
C ALA A 263 -2.67 10.92 19.56
N THR A 264 -1.55 10.25 19.84
CA THR A 264 -0.20 10.82 19.73
C THR A 264 0.37 10.48 18.36
N PHE A 265 0.94 11.47 17.68
CA PHE A 265 1.54 11.35 16.35
C PHE A 265 3.05 11.53 16.45
N ARG A 266 3.82 10.64 15.83
CA ARG A 266 5.28 10.67 15.82
C ARG A 266 5.80 10.22 14.46
N SER A 267 6.70 11.00 13.86
CA SER A 267 7.44 10.56 12.67
C SER A 267 8.65 9.74 13.13
N VAL A 268 8.71 8.48 12.72
CA VAL A 268 9.67 7.50 13.23
C VAL A 268 10.40 6.76 12.10
N ARG A 269 11.63 6.34 12.36
CA ARG A 269 12.39 5.47 11.47
C ARG A 269 12.12 4.00 11.73
N ARG A 270 12.00 3.63 13.00
CA ARG A 270 11.80 2.24 13.44
C ARG A 270 10.85 2.19 14.62
N VAL A 271 10.03 1.15 14.64
CA VAL A 271 9.13 0.84 15.75
C VAL A 271 9.26 -0.62 16.11
N THR A 272 9.26 -0.90 17.42
CA THR A 272 9.21 -2.25 17.97
C THR A 272 8.03 -2.37 18.93
N PHE A 273 7.50 -3.58 19.04
CA PHE A 273 6.39 -3.93 19.91
C PHE A 273 6.84 -5.07 20.84
N ASP A 274 6.55 -5.01 22.15
CA ASP A 274 6.85 -6.08 23.08
C ASP A 274 5.93 -7.30 22.85
N ARG A 275 4.69 -7.05 22.42
CA ARG A 275 3.66 -8.06 22.14
C ARG A 275 2.59 -7.49 21.20
N CYS A 276 1.77 -8.37 20.65
CA CYS A 276 0.58 -7.95 19.90
C CYS A 276 -0.69 -8.22 20.71
N VAL A 277 -1.30 -7.17 21.22
CA VAL A 277 -2.56 -7.22 21.98
C VAL A 277 -3.81 -7.36 21.11
N SER A 278 -3.63 -7.30 19.81
CA SER A 278 -4.68 -7.41 18.79
C SER A 278 -4.10 -8.08 17.54
N PRO A 279 -4.95 -8.62 16.65
CA PRO A 279 -4.49 -9.07 15.36
C PRO A 279 -3.69 -7.96 14.64
N VAL A 280 -2.72 -8.34 13.82
CA VAL A 280 -1.98 -7.40 12.98
C VAL A 280 -2.62 -7.34 11.61
N GLN A 281 -2.82 -6.15 11.08
CA GLN A 281 -3.14 -5.95 9.67
C GLN A 281 -1.97 -5.25 8.96
N VAL A 282 -1.66 -5.67 7.74
CA VAL A 282 -0.71 -5.02 6.85
C VAL A 282 -1.35 -4.86 5.49
N ASP A 283 -1.35 -3.64 4.97
CA ASP A 283 -1.88 -3.29 3.64
C ASP A 283 -3.32 -3.78 3.38
N GLY A 284 -4.13 -3.87 4.45
CA GLY A 284 -5.52 -4.30 4.40
C GLY A 284 -5.75 -5.81 4.51
N ASP A 285 -4.71 -6.60 4.77
CA ASP A 285 -4.78 -8.03 5.01
C ASP A 285 -4.41 -8.36 6.46
N HIS A 286 -5.11 -9.37 7.01
CA HIS A 286 -4.80 -9.90 8.33
C HIS A 286 -3.57 -10.81 8.27
N LEU A 287 -2.64 -10.63 9.22
CA LEU A 287 -1.51 -11.53 9.45
C LEU A 287 -1.81 -12.47 10.62
N PRO A 288 -1.59 -13.79 10.46
CA PRO A 288 -1.80 -14.76 11.53
C PRO A 288 -0.74 -14.61 12.64
N ASP A 289 0.49 -14.27 12.27
CA ASP A 289 1.61 -14.13 13.18
C ASP A 289 2.08 -12.68 13.26
N CYS A 290 2.58 -12.29 14.42
CA CYS A 290 3.08 -10.95 14.65
C CYS A 290 4.61 -10.95 14.57
N ALA A 291 5.15 -10.15 13.63
CA ALA A 291 6.52 -9.69 13.74
C ALA A 291 6.55 -8.41 14.59
N TYR A 292 7.54 -8.30 15.46
CA TYR A 292 7.58 -7.29 16.52
C TYR A 292 8.36 -6.03 16.15
N ALA A 293 8.82 -5.90 14.90
CA ALA A 293 9.60 -4.75 14.48
C ALA A 293 9.28 -4.32 13.04
N ILE A 294 9.01 -3.04 12.85
CA ILE A 294 8.95 -2.40 11.54
C ILE A 294 10.09 -1.40 11.40
N GLY A 295 10.77 -1.42 10.27
CA GLY A 295 11.88 -0.51 9.97
C GLY A 295 12.19 -0.44 8.48
N PRO A 296 13.12 0.48 8.11
CA PRO A 296 13.54 0.64 6.72
C PRO A 296 14.29 -0.62 6.24
N SER A 297 14.02 -1.02 5.00
CA SER A 297 14.72 -2.14 4.37
C SER A 297 16.07 -1.77 3.76
N GLY A 298 16.39 -0.48 3.68
CA GLY A 298 17.54 0.04 2.90
C GLY A 298 17.26 0.17 1.41
N MET A 299 16.11 -0.31 0.91
CA MET A 299 15.67 -0.20 -0.47
C MET A 299 14.61 0.88 -0.66
N SER A 300 14.43 1.33 -1.90
CA SER A 300 13.31 2.20 -2.30
C SER A 300 12.60 1.58 -3.50
N LEU A 301 11.28 1.58 -3.45
CA LEU A 301 10.45 1.28 -4.62
C LEU A 301 10.43 2.47 -5.56
N THR A 302 10.37 2.20 -6.84
CA THR A 302 10.29 3.24 -7.87
C THR A 302 8.98 3.10 -8.64
N TYR A 303 8.19 4.18 -8.70
CA TYR A 303 6.89 4.20 -9.36
C TYR A 303 6.92 5.09 -10.60
N VAL A 304 6.46 4.56 -11.72
CA VAL A 304 6.28 5.26 -13.00
C VAL A 304 4.89 5.89 -13.02
N VAL A 305 4.81 7.23 -12.83
CA VAL A 305 3.55 7.96 -12.63
C VAL A 305 3.36 9.09 -13.62
#